data_b77d4ecd7fa53a3c587276aaef25c4ff
#
_entry.id   b77d4ecd7fa53a3c587276aaef25c4ff
#
_cell.length_a   1.000
_cell.length_b   1.000
_cell.length_c   1.000
_cell.angle_alpha   90.00
_cell.angle_beta   90.00
_cell.angle_gamma   90.00
#
_symmetry.space_group_name_H-M   'P 1'
#
loop_
_entity.id
_entity.type
_entity.pdbx_description
1 polymer ?
#
loop_
_entity_poly.entity_id
_entity_poly.type
_entity_poly.pdbx_seq_one_letter_code
_entity_poly.pdbx_strand_id
1 'polypeptide(L)'
;MRWRIDHLYDYLNDEEDARVCKDISDSACRVVPGNALLIFISQLLTKMGDALANPKVVLPSLFNALGVPAFFSGLLVPIRESGSMLPQLLIGGVVRRYPIRKGFFVVGSLLQGLAVFAMAWVALSFSGLQAGVLITLLLILFSLARGLCSVASKDVLGKTIPKTRRGTITGYCTSGAGLITLLVGGGLLMLGPLQPSSSPDIAAHTDDLSVHSVLLAAGAVCWLLAALAYARIREYRGATDGGANGFIAALKRLSLLKSDAPLRHFVIVRALMMGSGLAAPYFVLLAQQTPDNHWLSSLAIFMIAGSLAGFISGVVWGKLADNNSRRVMHLTALATAVICATTAAVAYLSQHQPAMLSPQLSFWLLVLLFFLLSVTHEGVRLGRKTYLVDMASGNRRTDYVAISNTLMGVLLLLMGVVGAAIAQLSLIAIVATFALLTAVAAWLSLRLPQT
;
A
#
# COMPACT_ATOMS: atom_id res chain seq x y z
N MET A 1 16.54 31.88 6.34
CA MET A 1 15.93 30.55 6.18
C MET A 1 15.77 30.14 4.70
N ARG A 2 15.31 31.03 3.83
CA ARG A 2 15.14 30.79 2.39
C ARG A 2 16.46 30.38 1.70
N TRP A 3 17.53 31.10 1.92
CA TRP A 3 18.87 30.86 1.36
C TRP A 3 19.43 29.44 1.68
N ARG A 4 19.17 28.91 2.90
CA ARG A 4 19.58 27.53 3.28
C ARG A 4 18.78 26.44 2.56
N ILE A 5 17.51 26.71 2.24
CA ILE A 5 16.65 25.73 1.54
C ILE A 5 17.05 25.64 0.06
N ASP A 6 17.37 26.79 -0.55
CA ASP A 6 17.82 26.85 -1.94
C ASP A 6 19.15 26.10 -2.10
N HIS A 7 20.15 26.32 -1.22
CA HIS A 7 21.40 25.60 -1.22
C HIS A 7 21.26 24.08 -0.98
N LEU A 8 20.37 23.67 -0.07
CA LEU A 8 20.12 22.24 0.16
C LEU A 8 19.46 21.60 -1.07
N TYR A 9 18.58 22.32 -1.73
CA TYR A 9 17.93 21.86 -2.94
C TYR A 9 18.95 21.71 -4.08
N ASP A 10 19.85 22.68 -4.26
CA ASP A 10 20.89 22.67 -5.30
C ASP A 10 21.91 21.56 -5.03
N TYR A 11 22.34 21.36 -3.77
CA TYR A 11 23.25 20.28 -3.38
C TYR A 11 22.67 18.87 -3.66
N LEU A 12 21.35 18.71 -3.46
CA LEU A 12 20.68 17.43 -3.72
C LEU A 12 20.39 17.19 -5.21
N ASN A 13 20.58 18.19 -6.07
CA ASN A 13 20.12 18.13 -7.44
C ASN A 13 21.13 18.62 -8.50
N ASP A 14 22.37 18.53 -8.26
CA ASP A 14 23.56 18.75 -9.10
C ASP A 14 23.30 18.95 -10.62
N GLU A 15 22.74 20.09 -11.07
CA GLU A 15 22.54 20.39 -12.51
C GLU A 15 22.30 21.87 -12.90
N GLU A 16 22.74 22.22 -14.11
CA GLU A 16 22.61 23.51 -14.77
C GLU A 16 21.16 24.04 -14.88
N ASP A 17 20.93 25.19 -14.31
CA ASP A 17 19.61 25.84 -14.13
C ASP A 17 18.80 26.13 -15.41
N ALA A 18 19.44 26.27 -16.57
CA ALA A 18 18.80 26.82 -17.78
C ALA A 18 17.78 25.88 -18.48
N ARG A 19 17.75 24.59 -18.16
CA ARG A 19 16.87 23.57 -18.80
C ARG A 19 15.77 22.99 -17.91
N VAL A 20 15.83 23.24 -16.61
CA VAL A 20 15.03 22.53 -15.60
C VAL A 20 13.55 22.94 -15.60
N CYS A 21 13.22 24.18 -15.96
CA CYS A 21 11.88 24.74 -15.80
C CYS A 21 11.03 24.81 -17.07
N LYS A 22 11.42 24.15 -18.17
CA LYS A 22 10.68 24.23 -19.46
C LYS A 22 9.22 23.74 -19.40
N ASP A 23 8.90 22.90 -18.42
CA ASP A 23 7.57 22.25 -18.29
C ASP A 23 6.63 22.95 -17.30
N ILE A 24 7.07 24.00 -16.64
CA ILE A 24 6.30 24.77 -15.65
C ILE A 24 6.44 26.27 -15.91
N SER A 25 5.50 27.09 -15.39
CA SER A 25 5.57 28.54 -15.55
C SER A 25 6.75 29.15 -14.78
N ASP A 26 7.30 30.28 -15.27
CA ASP A 26 8.42 30.97 -14.61
C ASP A 26 8.12 31.37 -13.17
N SER A 27 6.87 31.72 -12.87
CA SER A 27 6.41 32.01 -11.51
C SER A 27 6.46 30.77 -10.60
N ALA A 28 6.16 29.59 -11.14
CA ALA A 28 6.27 28.33 -10.41
C ALA A 28 7.73 27.92 -10.23
N CYS A 29 8.61 28.20 -11.21
CA CYS A 29 10.03 27.89 -11.14
C CYS A 29 10.72 28.55 -9.94
N ARG A 30 10.40 29.81 -9.66
CA ARG A 30 10.99 30.57 -8.53
C ARG A 30 10.65 30.01 -7.15
N VAL A 31 9.66 29.15 -7.02
CA VAL A 31 9.20 28.57 -5.73
C VAL A 31 9.41 27.05 -5.64
N VAL A 32 10.05 26.46 -6.65
CA VAL A 32 10.31 25.02 -6.71
C VAL A 32 11.03 24.49 -5.46
N PRO A 33 12.13 25.10 -4.94
CA PRO A 33 12.82 24.57 -3.78
C PRO A 33 11.93 24.49 -2.54
N GLY A 34 11.15 25.54 -2.25
CA GLY A 34 10.21 25.55 -1.13
C GLY A 34 9.07 24.56 -1.30
N ASN A 35 8.50 24.46 -2.51
CA ASN A 35 7.45 23.50 -2.80
C ASN A 35 7.96 22.05 -2.75
N ALA A 36 9.18 21.79 -3.26
CA ALA A 36 9.80 20.47 -3.21
C ALA A 36 9.96 19.98 -1.76
N LEU A 37 10.44 20.83 -0.87
CA LEU A 37 10.58 20.52 0.55
C LEU A 37 9.22 20.23 1.21
N LEU A 38 8.21 21.06 0.95
CA LEU A 38 6.87 20.86 1.52
C LEU A 38 6.20 19.58 1.00
N ILE A 39 6.38 19.26 -0.28
CA ILE A 39 5.90 18.02 -0.88
C ILE A 39 6.64 16.83 -0.26
N PHE A 40 7.96 16.91 -0.12
CA PHE A 40 8.78 15.87 0.52
C PHE A 40 8.30 15.59 1.95
N ILE A 41 8.19 16.63 2.78
CA ILE A 41 7.74 16.49 4.18
C ILE A 41 6.32 15.89 4.23
N SER A 42 5.39 16.40 3.43
CA SER A 42 4.01 15.91 3.41
C SER A 42 3.92 14.45 2.96
N GLN A 43 4.65 14.07 1.91
CA GLN A 43 4.67 12.69 1.43
C GLN A 43 5.34 11.74 2.42
N LEU A 44 6.42 12.18 3.07
CA LEU A 44 7.10 11.42 4.12
C LEU A 44 6.15 11.14 5.29
N LEU A 45 5.50 12.18 5.81
CA LEU A 45 4.51 12.07 6.89
C LEU A 45 3.33 11.16 6.51
N THR A 46 2.83 11.29 5.27
CA THR A 46 1.77 10.41 4.76
C THR A 46 2.20 8.94 4.75
N LYS A 47 3.43 8.65 4.32
CA LYS A 47 3.97 7.29 4.29
C LYS A 47 4.27 6.74 5.69
N MET A 48 4.69 7.61 6.62
CA MET A 48 4.79 7.23 8.05
C MET A 48 3.43 6.83 8.60
N GLY A 49 2.41 7.64 8.38
CA GLY A 49 1.04 7.29 8.75
C GLY A 49 0.60 5.95 8.15
N ASP A 50 0.88 5.72 6.86
CA ASP A 50 0.60 4.45 6.19
C ASP A 50 1.32 3.24 6.83
N ALA A 51 2.52 3.43 7.36
CA ALA A 51 3.26 2.38 8.05
C ALA A 51 2.68 2.08 9.44
N LEU A 52 2.28 3.13 10.18
CA LEU A 52 1.71 3.03 11.53
C LEU A 52 0.26 2.49 11.54
N ALA A 53 -0.50 2.66 10.45
CA ALA A 53 -1.84 2.08 10.27
C ALA A 53 -1.86 1.04 9.13
N ASN A 54 -0.82 0.20 9.04
CA ASN A 54 -0.63 -0.72 7.92
C ASN A 54 -1.70 -1.81 7.90
N PRO A 55 -2.50 -1.94 6.80
CA PRO A 55 -3.56 -2.92 6.69
C PRO A 55 -3.07 -4.36 6.49
N LYS A 56 -1.78 -4.57 6.31
CA LYS A 56 -1.17 -5.90 6.14
C LYS A 56 -0.55 -6.44 7.43
N VAL A 57 -0.21 -5.56 8.38
CA VAL A 57 0.51 -5.93 9.61
C VAL A 57 -0.19 -5.37 10.85
N VAL A 58 -0.32 -4.04 10.96
CA VAL A 58 -0.81 -3.39 12.18
C VAL A 58 -2.30 -3.63 12.42
N LEU A 59 -3.14 -3.42 11.41
CA LEU A 59 -4.58 -3.63 11.55
C LEU A 59 -5.00 -5.09 11.74
N PRO A 60 -4.41 -6.11 11.07
CA PRO A 60 -4.68 -7.50 11.39
C PRO A 60 -4.28 -7.89 12.81
N SER A 61 -3.12 -7.38 13.29
CA SER A 61 -2.68 -7.58 14.67
C SER A 61 -3.67 -6.97 15.68
N LEU A 62 -4.11 -5.74 15.43
CA LEU A 62 -5.13 -5.07 16.23
C LEU A 62 -6.45 -5.86 16.23
N PHE A 63 -6.91 -6.36 15.08
CA PHE A 63 -8.14 -7.16 14.98
C PHE A 63 -8.04 -8.46 15.77
N ASN A 64 -6.89 -9.11 15.74
CA ASN A 64 -6.64 -10.29 16.57
C ASN A 64 -6.71 -9.95 18.07
N ALA A 65 -6.06 -8.85 18.50
CA ALA A 65 -6.09 -8.39 19.90
C ALA A 65 -7.50 -7.99 20.37
N LEU A 66 -8.34 -7.45 19.47
CA LEU A 66 -9.73 -7.09 19.77
C LEU A 66 -10.71 -8.28 19.71
N GLY A 67 -10.26 -9.48 19.32
CA GLY A 67 -11.13 -10.63 19.10
C GLY A 67 -12.08 -10.45 17.90
N VAL A 68 -11.70 -9.67 16.92
CA VAL A 68 -12.49 -9.42 15.70
C VAL A 68 -12.45 -10.68 14.81
N PRO A 69 -13.59 -11.15 14.26
CA PRO A 69 -13.61 -12.30 13.36
C PRO A 69 -12.66 -12.14 12.16
N ALA A 70 -11.98 -13.22 11.77
CA ALA A 70 -10.98 -13.25 10.69
C ALA A 70 -11.51 -12.73 9.34
N PHE A 71 -12.84 -12.79 9.11
CA PHE A 71 -13.52 -12.19 7.97
C PHE A 71 -13.14 -10.72 7.76
N PHE A 72 -13.14 -9.91 8.83
CA PHE A 72 -12.82 -8.49 8.74
C PHE A 72 -11.34 -8.24 8.40
N SER A 73 -10.44 -9.07 8.91
CA SER A 73 -9.01 -9.01 8.55
C SER A 73 -8.78 -9.23 7.05
N GLY A 74 -9.57 -10.13 6.45
CA GLY A 74 -9.55 -10.37 5.01
C GLY A 74 -10.02 -9.20 4.16
N LEU A 75 -10.85 -8.31 4.70
CA LEU A 75 -11.37 -7.12 4.01
C LEU A 75 -10.42 -5.92 4.07
N LEU A 76 -9.45 -5.88 4.98
CA LEU A 76 -8.59 -4.71 5.21
C LEU A 76 -7.84 -4.25 3.94
N VAL A 77 -7.11 -5.16 3.31
CA VAL A 77 -6.35 -4.85 2.09
C VAL A 77 -7.26 -4.55 0.89
N PRO A 78 -8.30 -5.35 0.61
CA PRO A 78 -9.26 -5.05 -0.46
C PRO A 78 -9.87 -3.65 -0.33
N ILE A 79 -10.42 -3.31 0.83
CA ILE A 79 -11.03 -2.00 1.07
C ILE A 79 -10.00 -0.87 0.90
N ARG A 80 -8.81 -1.04 1.49
CA ARG A 80 -7.74 -0.04 1.44
C ARG A 80 -7.30 0.29 0.02
N GLU A 81 -7.12 -0.73 -0.81
CA GLU A 81 -6.65 -0.57 -2.19
C GLU A 81 -7.78 -0.17 -3.14
N SER A 82 -8.92 -0.87 -3.11
CA SER A 82 -10.06 -0.59 -4.00
C SER A 82 -10.69 0.76 -3.72
N GLY A 83 -10.89 1.11 -2.46
CA GLY A 83 -11.48 2.40 -2.06
C GLY A 83 -10.63 3.59 -2.51
N SER A 84 -9.32 3.39 -2.68
CA SER A 84 -8.46 4.43 -3.26
C SER A 84 -8.48 4.45 -4.79
N MET A 85 -8.77 3.34 -5.47
CA MET A 85 -8.70 3.20 -6.94
C MET A 85 -10.02 3.50 -7.64
N LEU A 86 -11.13 2.95 -7.12
CA LEU A 86 -12.44 3.05 -7.77
C LEU A 86 -12.92 4.50 -7.93
N PRO A 87 -12.87 5.36 -6.90
CA PRO A 87 -13.38 6.72 -7.03
C PRO A 87 -12.44 7.65 -7.80
N GLN A 88 -11.20 7.23 -8.16
CA GLN A 88 -10.22 8.12 -8.81
C GLN A 88 -10.74 8.73 -10.13
N LEU A 89 -11.53 8.00 -10.90
CA LEU A 89 -12.11 8.49 -12.14
C LEU A 89 -13.15 9.59 -11.88
N LEU A 90 -14.02 9.39 -10.88
CA LEU A 90 -15.02 10.39 -10.46
C LEU A 90 -14.33 11.61 -9.85
N ILE A 91 -13.42 11.36 -8.91
CA ILE A 91 -12.63 12.40 -8.23
C ILE A 91 -11.82 13.21 -9.26
N GLY A 92 -11.19 12.55 -10.23
CA GLY A 92 -10.43 13.22 -11.27
C GLY A 92 -11.27 14.18 -12.10
N GLY A 93 -12.51 13.82 -12.43
CA GLY A 93 -13.46 14.69 -13.11
C GLY A 93 -13.84 15.91 -12.28
N VAL A 94 -14.03 15.76 -10.97
CA VAL A 94 -14.33 16.88 -10.07
C VAL A 94 -13.13 17.78 -9.86
N VAL A 95 -11.97 17.20 -9.50
CA VAL A 95 -10.74 17.95 -9.20
C VAL A 95 -10.27 18.81 -10.38
N ARG A 96 -10.42 18.31 -11.62
CA ARG A 96 -10.02 19.05 -12.84
C ARG A 96 -10.84 20.32 -13.09
N ARG A 97 -12.03 20.44 -12.53
CA ARG A 97 -12.86 21.67 -12.65
C ARG A 97 -12.31 22.85 -11.85
N TYR A 98 -11.40 22.59 -10.91
CA TYR A 98 -10.83 23.62 -10.05
C TYR A 98 -9.40 24.00 -10.48
N PRO A 99 -9.08 25.31 -10.58
CA PRO A 99 -7.76 25.78 -11.00
C PRO A 99 -6.69 25.55 -9.92
N ILE A 100 -7.07 25.52 -8.63
CA ILE A 100 -6.21 25.25 -7.49
C ILE A 100 -6.69 23.95 -6.84
N ARG A 101 -5.83 22.97 -6.73
CA ARG A 101 -6.17 21.57 -6.38
C ARG A 101 -5.56 21.08 -5.07
N LYS A 102 -4.62 21.84 -4.47
CA LYS A 102 -4.01 21.48 -3.18
C LYS A 102 -5.04 21.30 -2.05
N GLY A 103 -6.14 22.05 -2.08
CA GLY A 103 -7.23 21.97 -1.10
C GLY A 103 -7.84 20.56 -1.00
N PHE A 104 -7.95 19.85 -2.12
CA PHE A 104 -8.42 18.47 -2.13
C PHE A 104 -7.49 17.50 -1.39
N PHE A 105 -6.16 17.71 -1.52
CA PHE A 105 -5.20 16.93 -0.73
C PHE A 105 -5.32 17.24 0.75
N VAL A 106 -5.44 18.52 1.11
CA VAL A 106 -5.57 18.96 2.51
C VAL A 106 -6.82 18.34 3.16
N VAL A 107 -7.98 18.46 2.51
CA VAL A 107 -9.23 17.86 2.99
C VAL A 107 -9.13 16.34 3.09
N GLY A 108 -8.61 15.68 2.05
CA GLY A 108 -8.42 14.24 2.06
C GLY A 108 -7.45 13.78 3.17
N SER A 109 -6.37 14.52 3.42
CA SER A 109 -5.39 14.20 4.47
C SER A 109 -5.98 14.41 5.87
N LEU A 110 -6.77 15.47 6.08
CA LEU A 110 -7.52 15.69 7.31
C LEU A 110 -8.52 14.56 7.58
N LEU A 111 -9.30 14.15 6.58
CA LEU A 111 -10.26 13.04 6.70
C LEU A 111 -9.54 11.72 7.02
N GLN A 112 -8.37 11.46 6.43
CA GLN A 112 -7.55 10.30 6.77
C GLN A 112 -7.09 10.34 8.22
N GLY A 113 -6.56 11.46 8.68
CA GLY A 113 -6.12 11.65 10.07
C GLY A 113 -7.27 11.45 11.06
N LEU A 114 -8.42 12.06 10.81
CA LEU A 114 -9.62 11.92 11.66
C LEU A 114 -10.15 10.48 11.68
N ALA A 115 -10.18 9.81 10.53
CA ALA A 115 -10.62 8.42 10.45
C ALA A 115 -9.72 7.47 11.25
N VAL A 116 -8.39 7.64 11.16
CA VAL A 116 -7.43 6.81 11.90
C VAL A 116 -7.44 7.15 13.40
N PHE A 117 -7.61 8.41 13.76
CA PHE A 117 -7.80 8.81 15.16
C PHE A 117 -9.06 8.17 15.75
N ALA A 118 -10.16 8.18 15.00
CA ALA A 118 -11.38 7.49 15.40
C ALA A 118 -11.20 5.97 15.50
N MET A 119 -10.38 5.33 14.63
CA MET A 119 -10.02 3.91 14.79
C MET A 119 -9.26 3.65 16.10
N ALA A 120 -8.34 4.55 16.48
CA ALA A 120 -7.63 4.43 17.75
C ALA A 120 -8.60 4.52 18.96
N TRP A 121 -9.56 5.43 18.89
CA TRP A 121 -10.59 5.54 19.93
C TRP A 121 -11.52 4.31 19.99
N VAL A 122 -11.94 3.78 18.83
CA VAL A 122 -12.75 2.56 18.74
C VAL A 122 -12.00 1.37 19.36
N ALA A 123 -10.68 1.25 19.10
CA ALA A 123 -9.85 0.18 19.65
C ALA A 123 -9.80 0.19 21.19
N LEU A 124 -9.94 1.36 21.83
CA LEU A 124 -9.98 1.49 23.29
C LEU A 124 -11.38 1.30 23.89
N SER A 125 -12.44 1.47 23.09
CA SER A 125 -13.82 1.55 23.58
C SER A 125 -14.69 0.35 23.22
N PHE A 126 -14.30 -0.42 22.21
CA PHE A 126 -15.10 -1.53 21.64
C PHE A 126 -14.24 -2.78 21.40
N SER A 127 -14.88 -3.95 21.36
CA SER A 127 -14.23 -5.24 21.09
C SER A 127 -15.07 -6.10 20.15
N GLY A 128 -14.52 -7.22 19.68
CA GLY A 128 -15.22 -8.22 18.88
C GLY A 128 -15.85 -7.65 17.61
N LEU A 129 -17.08 -8.07 17.34
CA LEU A 129 -17.79 -7.70 16.11
C LEU A 129 -18.02 -6.19 15.96
N GLN A 130 -18.34 -5.49 17.07
CA GLN A 130 -18.59 -4.05 17.05
C GLN A 130 -17.34 -3.26 16.62
N ALA A 131 -16.20 -3.56 17.20
CA ALA A 131 -14.92 -2.96 16.80
C ALA A 131 -14.60 -3.25 15.33
N GLY A 132 -14.80 -4.50 14.89
CA GLY A 132 -14.57 -4.92 13.51
C GLY A 132 -15.40 -4.12 12.50
N VAL A 133 -16.70 -3.95 12.75
CA VAL A 133 -17.59 -3.17 11.88
C VAL A 133 -17.19 -1.69 11.86
N LEU A 134 -16.99 -1.07 13.03
CA LEU A 134 -16.69 0.37 13.13
C LEU A 134 -15.35 0.70 12.47
N ILE A 135 -14.28 -0.08 12.74
CA ILE A 135 -12.96 0.13 12.12
C ILE A 135 -13.04 -0.09 10.61
N THR A 136 -13.82 -1.07 10.14
CA THR A 136 -14.00 -1.30 8.70
C THR A 136 -14.70 -0.14 8.02
N LEU A 137 -15.74 0.45 8.63
CA LEU A 137 -16.42 1.65 8.10
C LEU A 137 -15.48 2.86 8.06
N LEU A 138 -14.67 3.06 9.11
CA LEU A 138 -13.65 4.11 9.15
C LEU A 138 -12.55 3.88 8.09
N LEU A 139 -12.18 2.63 7.82
CA LEU A 139 -11.24 2.26 6.77
C LEU A 139 -11.79 2.56 5.36
N ILE A 140 -13.10 2.39 5.14
CA ILE A 140 -13.75 2.81 3.89
C ILE A 140 -13.63 4.32 3.72
N LEU A 141 -13.98 5.10 4.75
CA LEU A 141 -13.83 6.57 4.73
C LEU A 141 -12.38 6.98 4.46
N PHE A 142 -11.43 6.37 5.17
CA PHE A 142 -10.00 6.58 4.98
C PHE A 142 -9.57 6.32 3.53
N SER A 143 -10.04 5.22 2.94
CA SER A 143 -9.65 4.79 1.59
C SER A 143 -10.21 5.71 0.51
N LEU A 144 -11.43 6.20 0.67
CA LEU A 144 -12.04 7.20 -0.21
C LEU A 144 -11.26 8.54 -0.14
N ALA A 145 -10.96 9.01 1.07
CA ALA A 145 -10.14 10.19 1.30
C ALA A 145 -8.73 10.04 0.70
N ARG A 146 -8.15 8.84 0.75
CA ARG A 146 -6.88 8.52 0.10
C ARG A 146 -6.95 8.63 -1.42
N GLY A 147 -8.06 8.20 -2.03
CA GLY A 147 -8.32 8.39 -3.46
C GLY A 147 -8.25 9.87 -3.85
N LEU A 148 -8.86 10.75 -3.04
CA LEU A 148 -8.82 12.20 -3.23
C LEU A 148 -7.40 12.75 -3.17
N CYS A 149 -6.63 12.39 -2.14
CA CYS A 149 -5.21 12.77 -2.01
C CYS A 149 -4.37 12.27 -3.19
N SER A 150 -4.59 11.03 -3.64
CA SER A 150 -3.83 10.42 -4.74
C SER A 150 -4.00 11.16 -6.07
N VAL A 151 -5.21 11.62 -6.38
CA VAL A 151 -5.48 12.41 -7.59
C VAL A 151 -4.88 13.80 -7.48
N ALA A 152 -5.18 14.50 -6.37
CA ALA A 152 -4.74 15.88 -6.16
C ALA A 152 -3.21 15.99 -6.10
N SER A 153 -2.52 15.06 -5.42
CA SER A 153 -1.07 15.10 -5.27
C SER A 153 -0.31 14.96 -6.58
N LYS A 154 -0.79 14.09 -7.49
CA LYS A 154 -0.17 13.91 -8.82
C LYS A 154 -0.28 15.18 -9.66
N ASP A 155 -1.42 15.85 -9.56
CA ASP A 155 -1.70 17.04 -10.32
C ASP A 155 -0.92 18.24 -9.79
N VAL A 156 -0.89 18.46 -8.47
CA VAL A 156 -0.08 19.50 -7.83
C VAL A 156 1.41 19.28 -8.10
N LEU A 157 1.91 18.04 -7.96
CA LEU A 157 3.29 17.68 -8.29
C LEU A 157 3.62 18.04 -9.75
N GLY A 158 2.68 17.75 -10.66
CA GLY A 158 2.83 18.08 -12.08
C GLY A 158 2.92 19.58 -12.38
N LYS A 159 2.28 20.44 -11.59
CA LYS A 159 2.28 21.90 -11.74
C LYS A 159 3.43 22.61 -11.03
N THR A 160 3.95 22.01 -9.97
CA THR A 160 4.88 22.68 -9.05
C THR A 160 6.32 22.18 -9.14
N ILE A 161 6.54 21.01 -9.74
CA ILE A 161 7.86 20.38 -9.84
C ILE A 161 8.15 20.02 -11.30
N PRO A 162 9.34 20.39 -11.83
CA PRO A 162 9.79 20.01 -13.17
C PRO A 162 9.83 18.49 -13.37
N LYS A 163 9.60 18.02 -14.60
CA LYS A 163 9.55 16.57 -14.93
C LYS A 163 10.83 15.83 -14.51
N THR A 164 11.98 16.45 -14.74
CA THR A 164 13.31 15.90 -14.44
C THR A 164 13.53 15.60 -12.96
N ARG A 165 12.82 16.27 -12.06
CA ARG A 165 13.00 16.20 -10.59
C ARG A 165 11.93 15.40 -9.85
N ARG A 166 10.80 15.08 -10.51
CA ARG A 166 9.68 14.36 -9.87
C ARG A 166 10.08 12.97 -9.37
N GLY A 167 10.87 12.25 -10.16
CA GLY A 167 11.37 10.92 -9.81
C GLY A 167 12.25 10.94 -8.58
N THR A 168 13.22 11.85 -8.54
CA THR A 168 14.18 12.01 -7.43
C THR A 168 13.46 12.32 -6.11
N ILE A 169 12.55 13.30 -6.11
CA ILE A 169 11.76 13.66 -4.92
C ILE A 169 10.92 12.47 -4.44
N THR A 170 10.25 11.77 -5.36
CA THR A 170 9.43 10.60 -5.03
C THR A 170 10.29 9.46 -4.48
N GLY A 171 11.50 9.27 -5.02
CA GLY A 171 12.48 8.31 -4.55
C GLY A 171 12.91 8.58 -3.12
N TYR A 172 13.33 9.79 -2.82
CA TYR A 172 13.69 10.21 -1.45
C TYR A 172 12.55 10.04 -0.46
N CYS A 173 11.31 10.36 -0.85
CA CYS A 173 10.13 10.11 -0.02
C CYS A 173 9.94 8.62 0.30
N THR A 174 10.24 7.76 -0.65
CA THR A 174 10.06 6.30 -0.47
C THR A 174 11.15 5.73 0.42
N SER A 175 12.40 6.10 0.19
CA SER A 175 13.55 5.66 1.00
C SER A 175 13.45 6.18 2.43
N GLY A 176 13.12 7.46 2.62
CA GLY A 176 12.93 8.07 3.94
C GLY A 176 11.81 7.39 4.74
N ALA A 177 10.69 7.06 4.08
CA ALA A 177 9.61 6.34 4.73
C ALA A 177 10.01 4.92 5.16
N GLY A 178 10.77 4.20 4.32
CA GLY A 178 11.30 2.88 4.66
C GLY A 178 12.20 2.93 5.88
N LEU A 179 13.13 3.89 5.93
CA LEU A 179 14.01 4.10 7.07
C LEU A 179 13.23 4.37 8.37
N ILE A 180 12.24 5.26 8.33
CA ILE A 180 11.44 5.58 9.50
C ILE A 180 10.64 4.37 9.98
N THR A 181 10.07 3.59 9.07
CA THR A 181 9.34 2.36 9.44
C THR A 181 10.28 1.34 10.10
N LEU A 182 11.52 1.22 9.64
CA LEU A 182 12.54 0.41 10.30
C LEU A 182 12.86 0.92 11.71
N LEU A 183 13.00 2.22 11.90
CA LEU A 183 13.24 2.83 13.21
C LEU A 183 12.07 2.61 14.17
N VAL A 184 10.83 2.75 13.70
CA VAL A 184 9.64 2.47 14.52
C VAL A 184 9.58 1.00 14.90
N GLY A 185 9.77 0.08 13.93
CA GLY A 185 9.81 -1.35 14.21
C GLY A 185 10.94 -1.73 15.19
N GLY A 186 12.14 -1.16 15.00
CA GLY A 186 13.26 -1.34 15.92
C GLY A 186 12.97 -0.82 17.33
N GLY A 187 12.34 0.36 17.44
CA GLY A 187 11.89 0.91 18.72
C GLY A 187 10.88 0.01 19.45
N LEU A 188 9.88 -0.49 18.73
CA LEU A 188 8.91 -1.45 19.29
C LEU A 188 9.57 -2.76 19.75
N LEU A 189 10.58 -3.24 19.00
CA LEU A 189 11.33 -4.43 19.38
C LEU A 189 12.11 -4.22 20.69
N MET A 190 12.69 -3.03 20.88
CA MET A 190 13.40 -2.65 22.11
C MET A 190 12.46 -2.50 23.33
N LEU A 191 11.21 -2.09 23.10
CA LEU A 191 10.21 -1.96 24.15
C LEU A 191 9.59 -3.30 24.56
N GLY A 192 9.57 -4.29 23.66
CA GLY A 192 9.01 -5.62 23.94
C GLY A 192 9.56 -6.33 25.18
N PRO A 193 10.89 -6.36 25.41
CA PRO A 193 11.48 -6.98 26.60
C PRO A 193 11.25 -6.22 27.91
N LEU A 194 10.86 -4.94 27.85
CA LEU A 194 10.64 -4.09 29.01
C LEU A 194 9.24 -4.26 29.61
N GLN A 195 8.34 -4.96 28.94
CA GLN A 195 7.05 -5.31 29.50
C GLN A 195 7.21 -6.53 30.41
N PRO A 196 6.88 -6.42 31.70
CA PRO A 196 6.96 -7.56 32.63
C PRO A 196 6.02 -8.66 32.11
N SER A 197 6.51 -9.88 32.06
CA SER A 197 5.72 -11.10 31.88
C SER A 197 4.88 -11.36 33.14
N SER A 198 4.01 -10.44 33.51
CA SER A 198 3.14 -10.55 34.66
C SER A 198 1.77 -11.02 34.21
N SER A 199 1.45 -12.25 34.60
CA SER A 199 0.13 -12.89 34.71
C SER A 199 -0.74 -12.96 33.44
N PRO A 200 -1.36 -14.11 33.15
CA PRO A 200 -2.18 -14.33 31.94
C PRO A 200 -3.52 -13.58 31.93
N ASP A 201 -3.76 -12.66 32.88
CA ASP A 201 -5.07 -12.05 33.09
C ASP A 201 -5.11 -10.57 32.68
N ILE A 202 -6.18 -10.20 32.05
CA ILE A 202 -6.80 -8.87 31.78
C ILE A 202 -5.83 -7.64 31.59
N ALA A 203 -4.78 -7.51 32.38
CA ALA A 203 -3.79 -6.41 32.29
C ALA A 203 -2.95 -6.48 30.99
N ALA A 204 -2.58 -7.68 30.55
CA ALA A 204 -1.83 -7.86 29.30
C ALA A 204 -2.66 -7.43 28.06
N HIS A 205 -3.98 -7.68 28.06
CA HIS A 205 -4.86 -7.26 26.97
C HIS A 205 -5.02 -5.75 26.87
N THR A 206 -5.04 -5.02 28.02
CA THR A 206 -5.16 -3.54 28.00
C THR A 206 -3.89 -2.87 27.53
N ASP A 207 -2.72 -3.43 27.85
CA ASP A 207 -1.42 -2.91 27.38
C ASP A 207 -1.26 -3.11 25.87
N ASP A 208 -1.72 -4.23 25.33
CA ASP A 208 -1.72 -4.54 23.88
C ASP A 208 -2.53 -3.52 23.08
N LEU A 209 -3.73 -3.22 23.51
CA LEU A 209 -4.62 -2.27 22.85
C LEU A 209 -4.10 -0.84 22.95
N SER A 210 -3.44 -0.48 24.06
CA SER A 210 -2.83 0.84 24.25
C SER A 210 -1.73 1.12 23.23
N VAL A 211 -0.85 0.16 22.96
CA VAL A 211 0.23 0.30 21.96
C VAL A 211 -0.33 0.46 20.55
N HIS A 212 -1.29 -0.39 20.15
CA HIS A 212 -1.93 -0.25 18.84
C HIS A 212 -2.63 1.11 18.68
N SER A 213 -3.32 1.57 19.74
CA SER A 213 -4.00 2.87 19.73
C SER A 213 -3.02 4.02 19.65
N VAL A 214 -1.87 3.95 20.34
CA VAL A 214 -0.79 4.94 20.24
C VAL A 214 -0.19 4.97 18.82
N LEU A 215 0.05 3.81 18.21
CA LEU A 215 0.53 3.74 16.83
C LEU A 215 -0.46 4.39 15.85
N LEU A 216 -1.76 4.09 15.99
CA LEU A 216 -2.80 4.70 15.16
C LEU A 216 -2.90 6.20 15.40
N ALA A 217 -2.87 6.66 16.65
CA ALA A 217 -2.90 8.09 17.00
C ALA A 217 -1.68 8.83 16.44
N ALA A 218 -0.49 8.26 16.57
CA ALA A 218 0.73 8.80 15.95
C ALA A 218 0.61 8.86 14.42
N GLY A 219 0.05 7.83 13.79
CA GLY A 219 -0.28 7.83 12.37
C GLY A 219 -1.25 8.94 12.01
N ALA A 220 -2.32 9.12 12.77
CA ALA A 220 -3.29 10.21 12.58
C ALA A 220 -2.62 11.59 12.63
N VAL A 221 -1.75 11.84 13.62
CA VAL A 221 -0.97 13.08 13.72
C VAL A 221 -0.10 13.29 12.47
N CYS A 222 0.51 12.23 11.92
CA CYS A 222 1.27 12.32 10.68
C CYS A 222 0.41 12.83 9.51
N TRP A 223 -0.83 12.37 9.34
CA TRP A 223 -1.71 12.89 8.28
C TRP A 223 -2.17 14.32 8.53
N LEU A 224 -2.42 14.71 9.78
CA LEU A 224 -2.76 16.09 10.13
C LEU A 224 -1.58 17.03 9.83
N LEU A 225 -0.37 16.67 10.21
CA LEU A 225 0.85 17.41 9.88
C LEU A 225 1.12 17.44 8.37
N ALA A 226 0.86 16.33 7.66
CA ALA A 226 0.96 16.30 6.20
C ALA A 226 -0.01 17.28 5.55
N ALA A 227 -1.25 17.40 6.04
CA ALA A 227 -2.22 18.38 5.58
C ALA A 227 -1.72 19.81 5.80
N LEU A 228 -1.16 20.11 6.97
CA LEU A 228 -0.60 21.43 7.31
C LEU A 228 0.59 21.79 6.41
N ALA A 229 1.50 20.85 6.17
CA ALA A 229 2.63 21.04 5.26
C ALA A 229 2.15 21.31 3.83
N TYR A 230 1.19 20.50 3.34
CA TYR A 230 0.67 20.61 1.99
C TYR A 230 -0.14 21.89 1.76
N ALA A 231 -0.83 22.39 2.77
CA ALA A 231 -1.56 23.66 2.71
C ALA A 231 -0.65 24.86 2.42
N ARG A 232 0.63 24.78 2.83
CA ARG A 232 1.64 25.83 2.61
C ARG A 232 2.25 25.85 1.20
N ILE A 233 2.00 24.82 0.38
CA ILE A 233 2.48 24.76 -1.02
C ILE A 233 1.92 25.94 -1.79
N ARG A 234 2.77 26.62 -2.55
CA ARG A 234 2.37 27.68 -3.48
C ARG A 234 2.00 27.07 -4.83
N GLU A 235 0.68 26.88 -5.04
CA GLU A 235 0.13 26.35 -6.28
C GLU A 235 -0.41 27.50 -7.12
N TYR A 236 -0.02 27.56 -8.40
CA TYR A 236 -0.54 28.50 -9.38
C TYR A 236 -1.75 27.93 -10.11
N ARG A 237 -2.61 28.80 -10.64
CA ARG A 237 -3.80 28.41 -11.38
C ARG A 237 -3.42 27.54 -12.58
N GLY A 238 -4.08 26.40 -12.74
CA GLY A 238 -3.88 25.48 -13.85
C GLY A 238 -5.10 25.46 -14.78
N ALA A 239 -4.95 24.77 -15.92
CA ALA A 239 -6.05 24.56 -16.87
C ALA A 239 -7.21 23.79 -16.21
N THR A 240 -8.43 24.18 -16.55
CA THR A 240 -9.68 23.56 -16.06
C THR A 240 -10.37 22.72 -17.12
N ASP A 241 -9.78 22.62 -18.33
CA ASP A 241 -10.33 21.89 -19.45
C ASP A 241 -10.25 20.37 -19.24
N GLY A 242 -11.23 19.62 -19.73
CA GLY A 242 -11.24 18.14 -19.72
C GLY A 242 -11.86 17.49 -18.48
N GLY A 243 -12.64 18.20 -17.67
CA GLY A 243 -13.34 17.68 -16.48
C GLY A 243 -14.61 16.88 -16.74
N ALA A 244 -14.97 16.63 -18.00
CA ALA A 244 -16.21 15.94 -18.35
C ALA A 244 -16.06 14.41 -18.47
N ASN A 245 -16.89 13.67 -17.77
CA ASN A 245 -17.30 12.27 -18.05
C ASN A 245 -16.22 11.18 -18.08
N GLY A 246 -15.11 11.29 -17.34
CA GLY A 246 -14.07 10.26 -17.28
C GLY A 246 -14.59 8.87 -16.87
N PHE A 247 -15.58 8.80 -15.97
CA PHE A 247 -16.18 7.53 -15.55
C PHE A 247 -17.03 6.88 -16.64
N ILE A 248 -17.92 7.65 -17.28
CA ILE A 248 -18.76 7.15 -18.39
C ILE A 248 -17.89 6.77 -19.59
N ALA A 249 -16.85 7.56 -19.89
CA ALA A 249 -15.89 7.23 -20.93
C ALA A 249 -15.12 5.94 -20.61
N ALA A 250 -14.72 5.71 -19.34
CA ALA A 250 -14.07 4.47 -18.93
C ALA A 250 -15.01 3.26 -19.01
N LEU A 251 -16.29 3.42 -18.62
CA LEU A 251 -17.29 2.35 -18.77
C LEU A 251 -17.55 2.00 -20.25
N LYS A 252 -17.70 3.01 -21.11
CA LYS A 252 -17.81 2.78 -22.56
C LYS A 252 -16.59 2.08 -23.16
N ARG A 253 -15.40 2.35 -22.62
CA ARG A 253 -14.14 1.73 -23.05
C ARG A 253 -13.95 0.30 -22.53
N LEU A 254 -14.75 -0.19 -21.57
CA LEU A 254 -14.73 -1.60 -21.16
C LEU A 254 -15.02 -2.55 -22.34
N SER A 255 -15.68 -2.07 -23.37
CA SER A 255 -15.87 -2.85 -24.62
C SER A 255 -14.53 -3.26 -25.29
N LEU A 256 -13.43 -2.51 -25.06
CA LEU A 256 -12.10 -2.87 -25.52
C LEU A 256 -11.64 -4.24 -25.00
N LEU A 257 -12.09 -4.67 -23.82
CA LEU A 257 -11.79 -6.01 -23.31
C LEU A 257 -12.38 -7.13 -24.17
N LYS A 258 -13.44 -6.85 -24.92
CA LYS A 258 -14.02 -7.84 -25.87
C LYS A 258 -13.23 -7.92 -27.16
N SER A 259 -12.74 -6.78 -27.66
CA SER A 259 -12.04 -6.67 -28.94
C SER A 259 -10.53 -6.88 -28.85
N ASP A 260 -9.90 -6.58 -27.71
CA ASP A 260 -8.45 -6.63 -27.50
C ASP A 260 -8.07 -7.85 -26.65
N ALA A 261 -7.66 -8.94 -27.32
CA ALA A 261 -7.28 -10.18 -26.65
C ALA A 261 -6.02 -10.05 -25.78
N PRO A 262 -4.94 -9.34 -26.19
CA PRO A 262 -3.79 -9.08 -25.32
C PRO A 262 -4.14 -8.34 -24.02
N LEU A 263 -4.97 -7.30 -24.09
CA LEU A 263 -5.43 -6.57 -22.91
C LEU A 263 -6.25 -7.46 -21.98
N ARG A 264 -7.18 -8.24 -22.54
CA ARG A 264 -7.99 -9.18 -21.75
C ARG A 264 -7.12 -10.20 -21.04
N HIS A 265 -6.15 -10.79 -21.73
CA HIS A 265 -5.23 -11.78 -21.17
C HIS A 265 -4.39 -11.18 -20.03
N PHE A 266 -3.84 -9.99 -20.23
CA PHE A 266 -3.10 -9.25 -19.20
C PHE A 266 -3.97 -8.98 -17.97
N VAL A 267 -5.23 -8.54 -18.15
CA VAL A 267 -6.15 -8.24 -17.05
C VAL A 267 -6.45 -9.51 -16.24
N ILE A 268 -6.63 -10.66 -16.87
CA ILE A 268 -6.84 -11.95 -16.18
C ILE A 268 -5.60 -12.32 -15.35
N VAL A 269 -4.41 -12.30 -15.97
CA VAL A 269 -3.15 -12.60 -15.25
C VAL A 269 -2.96 -11.66 -14.08
N ARG A 270 -3.16 -10.36 -14.28
CA ARG A 270 -3.06 -9.34 -13.22
C ARG A 270 -4.05 -9.59 -12.08
N ALA A 271 -5.27 -10.02 -12.40
CA ALA A 271 -6.29 -10.34 -11.38
C ALA A 271 -5.86 -11.53 -10.52
N LEU A 272 -5.38 -12.60 -11.12
CA LEU A 272 -4.92 -13.78 -10.41
C LEU A 272 -3.68 -13.49 -9.53
N MET A 273 -2.80 -12.56 -9.96
CA MET A 273 -1.63 -12.13 -9.19
C MET A 273 -1.98 -11.27 -7.95
N MET A 274 -3.24 -10.88 -7.76
CA MET A 274 -3.66 -10.12 -6.56
C MET A 274 -3.42 -10.90 -5.27
N GLY A 275 -3.38 -12.24 -5.33
CA GLY A 275 -3.08 -13.10 -4.19
C GLY A 275 -1.82 -12.68 -3.44
N SER A 276 -0.78 -12.17 -4.12
CA SER A 276 0.45 -11.69 -3.49
C SER A 276 0.24 -10.55 -2.48
N GLY A 277 -0.71 -9.67 -2.72
CA GLY A 277 -1.04 -8.56 -1.82
C GLY A 277 -2.09 -8.93 -0.77
N LEU A 278 -3.03 -9.79 -1.15
CA LEU A 278 -4.13 -10.23 -0.29
C LEU A 278 -3.69 -11.27 0.76
N ALA A 279 -2.64 -12.02 0.49
CA ALA A 279 -2.13 -13.05 1.41
C ALA A 279 -1.45 -12.47 2.67
N ALA A 280 -0.83 -11.29 2.57
CA ALA A 280 0.02 -10.75 3.64
C ALA A 280 -0.64 -10.67 5.04
N PRO A 281 -1.89 -10.22 5.23
CA PRO A 281 -2.55 -10.21 6.53
C PRO A 281 -2.65 -11.60 7.17
N TYR A 282 -2.86 -12.63 6.36
CA TYR A 282 -3.02 -14.01 6.85
C TYR A 282 -1.71 -14.62 7.36
N PHE A 283 -0.55 -14.17 6.82
CA PHE A 283 0.76 -14.57 7.36
C PHE A 283 0.94 -14.05 8.79
N VAL A 284 0.54 -12.81 9.03
CA VAL A 284 0.58 -12.21 10.38
C VAL A 284 -0.34 -12.96 11.34
N LEU A 285 -1.58 -13.21 10.90
CA LEU A 285 -2.55 -13.95 11.72
C LEU A 285 -2.09 -15.39 12.03
N LEU A 286 -1.53 -16.10 11.05
CA LEU A 286 -0.98 -17.45 11.27
C LEU A 286 0.19 -17.43 12.26
N ALA A 287 1.08 -16.45 12.15
CA ALA A 287 2.20 -16.30 13.08
C ALA A 287 1.74 -15.98 14.51
N GLN A 288 0.65 -15.22 14.67
CA GLN A 288 0.08 -14.90 15.99
C GLN A 288 -0.63 -16.09 16.65
N GLN A 289 -0.96 -17.14 15.88
CA GLN A 289 -1.51 -18.39 16.41
C GLN A 289 -0.44 -19.34 16.96
N THR A 290 0.87 -19.05 16.77
CA THR A 290 1.94 -19.89 17.32
C THR A 290 2.04 -19.68 18.84
N PRO A 291 2.12 -20.77 19.65
CA PRO A 291 2.29 -20.66 21.10
C PRO A 291 3.56 -19.88 21.48
N ASP A 292 3.59 -19.32 22.69
CA ASP A 292 4.73 -18.59 23.27
C ASP A 292 5.21 -17.35 22.50
N ASN A 293 4.34 -16.76 21.69
CA ASN A 293 4.71 -15.60 20.88
C ASN A 293 4.32 -14.28 21.58
N HIS A 294 5.32 -13.44 21.90
CA HIS A 294 5.08 -12.09 22.37
C HIS A 294 4.57 -11.22 21.20
N TRP A 295 3.30 -10.86 21.24
CA TRP A 295 2.61 -10.15 20.15
C TRP A 295 3.31 -8.85 19.72
N LEU A 296 3.86 -8.07 20.67
CA LEU A 296 4.55 -6.81 20.36
C LEU A 296 5.84 -7.04 19.59
N SER A 297 6.64 -8.03 20.01
CA SER A 297 7.84 -8.44 19.28
C SER A 297 7.50 -8.99 17.90
N SER A 298 6.41 -9.77 17.79
CA SER A 298 5.87 -10.25 16.52
C SER A 298 5.49 -9.10 15.59
N LEU A 299 4.70 -8.12 16.07
CA LEU A 299 4.33 -6.94 15.29
C LEU A 299 5.56 -6.17 14.80
N ALA A 300 6.53 -5.92 15.68
CA ALA A 300 7.77 -5.23 15.36
C ALA A 300 8.58 -5.96 14.28
N ILE A 301 8.73 -7.28 14.40
CA ILE A 301 9.47 -8.11 13.45
C ILE A 301 8.80 -8.09 12.06
N PHE A 302 7.48 -8.19 11.98
CA PHE A 302 6.76 -8.10 10.70
C PHE A 302 6.85 -6.70 10.08
N MET A 303 6.84 -5.62 10.88
CA MET A 303 7.08 -4.26 10.39
C MET A 303 8.48 -4.11 9.82
N ILE A 304 9.50 -4.61 10.50
CA ILE A 304 10.90 -4.59 10.04
C ILE A 304 11.05 -5.41 8.76
N ALA A 305 10.52 -6.63 8.74
CA ALA A 305 10.58 -7.51 7.57
C ALA A 305 9.93 -6.86 6.33
N GLY A 306 8.74 -6.26 6.47
CA GLY A 306 8.07 -5.55 5.38
C GLY A 306 8.83 -4.34 4.88
N SER A 307 9.43 -3.56 5.79
CA SER A 307 10.21 -2.37 5.44
C SER A 307 11.53 -2.73 4.74
N LEU A 308 12.24 -3.73 5.24
CA LEU A 308 13.47 -4.24 4.65
C LEU A 308 13.20 -4.82 3.25
N ALA A 309 12.10 -5.57 3.10
CA ALA A 309 11.65 -6.09 1.81
C ALA A 309 11.42 -4.95 0.81
N GLY A 310 10.72 -3.89 1.20
CA GLY A 310 10.49 -2.71 0.35
C GLY A 310 11.78 -2.03 -0.09
N PHE A 311 12.77 -1.92 0.80
CA PHE A 311 14.06 -1.32 0.51
C PHE A 311 14.87 -2.14 -0.51
N ILE A 312 14.95 -3.45 -0.33
CA ILE A 312 15.73 -4.35 -1.20
C ILE A 312 15.06 -4.54 -2.57
N SER A 313 13.74 -4.60 -2.60
CA SER A 313 12.96 -4.96 -3.78
C SER A 313 13.16 -4.03 -4.97
N GLY A 314 13.32 -2.72 -4.71
CA GLY A 314 13.47 -1.73 -5.77
C GLY A 314 14.70 -1.98 -6.65
N VAL A 315 15.81 -2.39 -6.02
CA VAL A 315 17.07 -2.68 -6.72
C VAL A 315 16.99 -4.00 -7.50
N VAL A 316 16.38 -5.02 -6.87
CA VAL A 316 16.29 -6.36 -7.47
C VAL A 316 15.37 -6.37 -8.69
N TRP A 317 14.16 -5.87 -8.52
CA TRP A 317 13.14 -5.95 -9.57
C TRP A 317 13.26 -4.85 -10.62
N GLY A 318 13.85 -3.68 -10.30
CA GLY A 318 14.04 -2.59 -11.25
C GLY A 318 14.84 -3.02 -12.47
N LYS A 319 16.05 -3.53 -12.26
CA LYS A 319 16.93 -4.00 -13.34
C LYS A 319 16.32 -5.14 -14.17
N LEU A 320 15.58 -6.04 -13.51
CA LEU A 320 14.92 -7.15 -14.19
C LEU A 320 13.72 -6.70 -15.03
N ALA A 321 12.96 -5.71 -14.56
CA ALA A 321 11.80 -5.19 -15.27
C ALA A 321 12.17 -4.39 -16.52
N ASP A 322 13.28 -3.66 -16.49
CA ASP A 322 13.81 -2.91 -17.64
C ASP A 322 14.21 -3.86 -18.79
N ASN A 323 14.69 -5.05 -18.46
CA ASN A 323 15.07 -6.04 -19.47
C ASN A 323 13.89 -6.83 -20.04
N ASN A 324 12.94 -7.25 -19.21
CA ASN A 324 11.80 -8.05 -19.64
C ASN A 324 10.69 -8.06 -18.60
N SER A 325 9.71 -7.18 -18.75
CA SER A 325 8.59 -7.01 -17.82
C SER A 325 7.69 -8.26 -17.72
N ARG A 326 7.49 -9.01 -18.82
CA ARG A 326 6.77 -10.29 -18.84
C ARG A 326 7.45 -11.35 -17.96
N ARG A 327 8.79 -11.47 -18.05
CA ARG A 327 9.57 -12.42 -17.25
C ARG A 327 9.45 -12.10 -15.75
N VAL A 328 9.46 -10.82 -15.39
CA VAL A 328 9.23 -10.39 -13.99
C VAL A 328 7.84 -10.82 -13.51
N MET A 329 6.79 -10.62 -14.31
CA MET A 329 5.44 -11.08 -13.95
C MET A 329 5.39 -12.59 -13.74
N HIS A 330 6.02 -13.38 -14.62
CA HIS A 330 6.07 -14.83 -14.49
C HIS A 330 6.81 -15.28 -13.22
N LEU A 331 8.03 -14.79 -13.00
CA LEU A 331 8.86 -15.16 -11.85
C LEU A 331 8.19 -14.78 -10.52
N THR A 332 7.59 -13.60 -10.46
CA THR A 332 6.91 -13.14 -9.23
C THR A 332 5.61 -13.89 -8.97
N ALA A 333 4.86 -14.29 -9.98
CA ALA A 333 3.69 -15.14 -9.83
C ALA A 333 4.07 -16.54 -9.33
N LEU A 334 5.10 -17.16 -9.91
CA LEU A 334 5.63 -18.45 -9.49
C LEU A 334 6.17 -18.42 -8.07
N ALA A 335 7.01 -17.40 -7.75
CA ALA A 335 7.52 -17.22 -6.40
C ALA A 335 6.39 -17.04 -5.36
N THR A 336 5.36 -16.24 -5.68
CA THR A 336 4.19 -16.09 -4.80
C THR A 336 3.48 -17.44 -4.57
N ALA A 337 3.30 -18.23 -5.63
CA ALA A 337 2.64 -19.53 -5.52
C ALA A 337 3.42 -20.48 -4.59
N VAL A 338 4.74 -20.57 -4.77
CA VAL A 338 5.62 -21.39 -3.91
C VAL A 338 5.60 -20.88 -2.47
N ILE A 339 5.74 -19.57 -2.23
CA ILE A 339 5.73 -18.98 -0.89
C ILE A 339 4.40 -19.27 -0.19
N CYS A 340 3.27 -19.04 -0.84
CA CYS A 340 1.95 -19.32 -0.26
C CYS A 340 1.74 -20.82 0.01
N ALA A 341 2.16 -21.71 -0.90
CA ALA A 341 2.07 -23.15 -0.69
C ALA A 341 2.92 -23.61 0.49
N THR A 342 4.16 -23.12 0.58
CA THR A 342 5.06 -23.41 1.73
C THR A 342 4.47 -22.87 3.03
N THR A 343 3.88 -21.67 3.02
CA THR A 343 3.23 -21.08 4.20
C THR A 343 2.05 -21.94 4.66
N ALA A 344 1.21 -22.39 3.74
CA ALA A 344 0.09 -23.29 4.08
C ALA A 344 0.60 -24.63 4.66
N ALA A 345 1.67 -25.19 4.11
CA ALA A 345 2.30 -26.41 4.63
C ALA A 345 2.90 -26.21 6.03
N VAL A 346 3.66 -25.12 6.24
CA VAL A 346 4.24 -24.79 7.56
C VAL A 346 3.13 -24.62 8.60
N ALA A 347 2.08 -23.86 8.27
CA ALA A 347 0.95 -23.65 9.18
C ALA A 347 0.20 -24.97 9.49
N TYR A 348 0.00 -25.82 8.48
CA TYR A 348 -0.63 -27.13 8.66
C TYR A 348 0.20 -28.04 9.58
N LEU A 349 1.50 -28.14 9.33
CA LEU A 349 2.40 -28.96 10.16
C LEU A 349 2.48 -28.44 11.61
N SER A 350 2.57 -27.13 11.79
CA SER A 350 2.59 -26.50 13.11
C SER A 350 1.34 -26.80 13.93
N GLN A 351 0.16 -26.85 13.29
CA GLN A 351 -1.11 -27.11 13.97
C GLN A 351 -1.39 -28.60 14.22
N HIS A 352 -0.98 -29.50 13.30
CA HIS A 352 -1.36 -30.93 13.36
C HIS A 352 -0.21 -31.84 13.75
N GLN A 353 1.04 -31.41 13.61
CA GLN A 353 2.23 -32.20 13.91
C GLN A 353 3.30 -31.40 14.65
N PRO A 354 3.02 -30.87 15.85
CA PRO A 354 3.95 -30.01 16.59
C PRO A 354 5.27 -30.70 16.96
N ALA A 355 5.30 -32.02 16.96
CA ALA A 355 6.53 -32.82 17.17
C ALA A 355 7.52 -32.68 15.99
N MET A 356 7.06 -32.39 14.76
CA MET A 356 7.92 -32.20 13.58
C MET A 356 8.42 -30.79 13.47
N LEU A 357 7.65 -29.80 13.95
CA LEU A 357 7.97 -28.39 13.75
C LEU A 357 7.70 -27.63 15.06
N SER A 358 8.78 -27.20 15.72
CA SER A 358 8.64 -26.44 16.96
C SER A 358 7.90 -25.10 16.72
N PRO A 359 7.13 -24.59 17.69
CA PRO A 359 6.43 -23.31 17.57
C PRO A 359 7.36 -22.17 17.20
N GLN A 360 8.54 -22.11 17.80
CA GLN A 360 9.53 -21.08 17.55
C GLN A 360 10.08 -21.14 16.11
N LEU A 361 10.37 -22.34 15.58
CA LEU A 361 10.80 -22.51 14.20
C LEU A 361 9.69 -22.13 13.22
N SER A 362 8.43 -22.51 13.51
CA SER A 362 7.26 -22.15 12.72
C SER A 362 7.11 -20.64 12.62
N PHE A 363 7.24 -19.93 13.73
CA PHE A 363 7.19 -18.45 13.76
C PHE A 363 8.25 -17.83 12.85
N TRP A 364 9.53 -18.22 12.99
CA TRP A 364 10.60 -17.65 12.18
C TRP A 364 10.49 -17.99 10.68
N LEU A 365 9.97 -19.18 10.35
CA LEU A 365 9.66 -19.55 8.99
C LEU A 365 8.54 -18.66 8.41
N LEU A 366 7.49 -18.39 9.17
CA LEU A 366 6.40 -17.51 8.74
C LEU A 366 6.89 -16.06 8.54
N VAL A 367 7.78 -15.55 9.38
CA VAL A 367 8.43 -14.23 9.22
C VAL A 367 9.28 -14.21 7.95
N LEU A 368 10.09 -15.24 7.71
CA LEU A 368 10.92 -15.33 6.49
C LEU A 368 10.03 -15.38 5.24
N LEU A 369 8.99 -16.21 5.26
CA LEU A 369 8.05 -16.33 4.15
C LEU A 369 7.28 -15.02 3.90
N PHE A 370 6.90 -14.29 4.95
CA PHE A 370 6.31 -12.96 4.82
C PHE A 370 7.29 -11.94 4.20
N PHE A 371 8.56 -11.97 4.61
CA PHE A 371 9.59 -11.14 4.00
C PHE A 371 9.72 -11.43 2.50
N LEU A 372 9.84 -12.71 2.12
CA LEU A 372 9.91 -13.14 0.73
C LEU A 372 8.65 -12.78 -0.06
N LEU A 373 7.46 -12.93 0.53
CA LEU A 373 6.21 -12.49 -0.06
C LEU A 373 6.20 -10.98 -0.32
N SER A 374 6.70 -10.19 0.63
CA SER A 374 6.76 -8.74 0.53
C SER A 374 7.72 -8.29 -0.58
N VAL A 375 8.90 -8.93 -0.69
CA VAL A 375 9.84 -8.72 -1.80
C VAL A 375 9.19 -9.05 -3.14
N THR A 376 8.53 -10.21 -3.22
CA THR A 376 7.86 -10.68 -4.43
C THR A 376 6.70 -9.77 -4.83
N HIS A 377 5.91 -9.30 -3.86
CA HIS A 377 4.79 -8.39 -4.11
C HIS A 377 5.22 -7.06 -4.74
N GLU A 378 6.36 -6.50 -4.35
CA GLU A 378 6.91 -5.29 -5.01
C GLU A 378 7.29 -5.58 -6.46
N GLY A 379 7.84 -6.77 -6.74
CA GLY A 379 8.09 -7.23 -8.12
C GLY A 379 6.79 -7.37 -8.94
N VAL A 380 5.73 -7.91 -8.35
CA VAL A 380 4.39 -7.95 -8.98
C VAL A 380 3.91 -6.55 -9.32
N ARG A 381 4.06 -5.59 -8.39
CA ARG A 381 3.65 -4.19 -8.60
C ARG A 381 4.41 -3.53 -9.74
N LEU A 382 5.73 -3.75 -9.79
CA LEU A 382 6.59 -3.18 -10.81
C LEU A 382 6.33 -3.85 -12.17
N GLY A 383 6.41 -5.18 -12.26
CA GLY A 383 6.25 -5.93 -13.49
C GLY A 383 4.93 -5.64 -14.20
N ARG A 384 3.80 -5.64 -13.48
CA ARG A 384 2.49 -5.31 -14.06
C ARG A 384 2.39 -3.86 -14.56
N LYS A 385 3.06 -2.91 -13.89
CA LYS A 385 3.06 -1.50 -14.28
C LYS A 385 3.88 -1.28 -15.54
N THR A 386 5.08 -1.86 -15.59
CA THR A 386 5.98 -1.76 -16.74
C THR A 386 5.36 -2.47 -17.95
N TYR A 387 4.92 -3.72 -17.78
CA TYR A 387 4.29 -4.48 -18.87
C TYR A 387 3.09 -3.75 -19.50
N LEU A 388 2.21 -3.16 -18.68
CA LEU A 388 1.07 -2.38 -19.18
C LEU A 388 1.48 -1.19 -20.02
N VAL A 389 2.58 -0.52 -19.64
CA VAL A 389 3.13 0.62 -20.36
C VAL A 389 3.78 0.20 -21.67
N ASP A 390 4.48 -0.95 -21.66
CA ASP A 390 5.18 -1.51 -22.82
C ASP A 390 4.20 -2.05 -23.89
N MET A 391 3.11 -2.68 -23.41
CA MET A 391 2.07 -3.23 -24.28
C MET A 391 1.27 -2.16 -25.04
N ALA A 392 1.19 -0.93 -24.49
CA ALA A 392 0.34 0.13 -25.01
C ALA A 392 1.15 1.26 -25.66
N SER A 393 0.91 1.54 -26.94
CA SER A 393 1.51 2.66 -27.67
C SER A 393 0.60 3.89 -27.70
N GLY A 394 1.18 5.08 -27.59
CA GLY A 394 0.49 6.36 -27.80
C GLY A 394 -0.73 6.58 -26.88
N ASN A 395 -1.84 7.05 -27.45
CA ASN A 395 -3.07 7.39 -26.71
C ASN A 395 -3.78 6.16 -26.09
N ARG A 396 -3.55 4.94 -26.58
CA ARG A 396 -4.12 3.71 -26.03
C ARG A 396 -3.60 3.41 -24.63
N ARG A 397 -2.42 3.92 -24.23
CA ARG A 397 -1.83 3.73 -22.91
C ARG A 397 -2.76 4.24 -21.78
N THR A 398 -3.31 5.42 -21.95
CA THR A 398 -4.23 6.01 -20.95
C THR A 398 -5.49 5.16 -20.79
N ASP A 399 -6.03 4.64 -21.89
CA ASP A 399 -7.22 3.81 -21.90
C ASP A 399 -6.99 2.46 -21.20
N TYR A 400 -5.89 1.79 -21.52
CA TYR A 400 -5.50 0.52 -20.91
C TYR A 400 -5.27 0.64 -19.42
N VAL A 401 -4.59 1.71 -18.98
CA VAL A 401 -4.38 1.99 -17.55
C VAL A 401 -5.71 2.22 -16.84
N ALA A 402 -6.60 3.03 -17.42
CA ALA A 402 -7.90 3.35 -16.83
C ALA A 402 -8.79 2.10 -16.70
N ILE A 403 -8.94 1.33 -17.78
CA ILE A 403 -9.73 0.09 -17.82
C ILE A 403 -9.18 -0.91 -16.80
N SER A 404 -7.86 -1.16 -16.88
CA SER A 404 -7.21 -2.13 -16.01
C SER A 404 -7.35 -1.76 -14.53
N ASN A 405 -7.17 -0.50 -14.15
CA ASN A 405 -7.29 -0.08 -12.75
C ASN A 405 -8.72 -0.13 -12.23
N THR A 406 -9.71 0.29 -13.02
CA THR A 406 -11.12 0.22 -12.62
C THR A 406 -11.54 -1.24 -12.40
N LEU A 407 -11.21 -2.12 -13.34
CA LEU A 407 -11.58 -3.53 -13.22
C LEU A 407 -10.85 -4.19 -12.05
N MET A 408 -9.56 -3.85 -11.83
CA MET A 408 -8.82 -4.34 -10.67
C MET A 408 -9.44 -3.88 -9.34
N GLY A 409 -9.94 -2.65 -9.26
CA GLY A 409 -10.62 -2.17 -8.05
C GLY A 409 -11.86 -3.02 -7.73
N VAL A 410 -12.68 -3.35 -8.74
CA VAL A 410 -13.86 -4.21 -8.55
C VAL A 410 -13.45 -5.64 -8.19
N LEU A 411 -12.53 -6.24 -8.95
CA LEU A 411 -12.08 -7.62 -8.73
C LEU A 411 -11.41 -7.79 -7.36
N LEU A 412 -10.69 -6.76 -6.89
CA LEU A 412 -10.04 -6.79 -5.59
C LEU A 412 -11.06 -6.85 -4.45
N LEU A 413 -12.18 -6.11 -4.56
CA LEU A 413 -13.28 -6.22 -3.59
C LEU A 413 -13.94 -7.60 -3.63
N LEU A 414 -14.25 -8.11 -4.82
CA LEU A 414 -14.87 -9.43 -4.97
C LEU A 414 -13.98 -10.53 -4.41
N MET A 415 -12.71 -10.57 -4.81
CA MET A 415 -11.73 -11.53 -4.29
C MET A 415 -11.49 -11.34 -2.79
N GLY A 416 -11.57 -10.10 -2.29
CA GLY A 416 -11.47 -9.81 -0.87
C GLY A 416 -12.63 -10.40 -0.07
N VAL A 417 -13.86 -10.22 -0.52
CA VAL A 417 -15.05 -10.79 0.16
C VAL A 417 -15.00 -12.32 0.13
N VAL A 418 -14.72 -12.92 -1.03
CA VAL A 418 -14.60 -14.38 -1.16
C VAL A 418 -13.45 -14.90 -0.29
N GLY A 419 -12.29 -14.24 -0.33
CA GLY A 419 -11.14 -14.62 0.49
C GLY A 419 -11.42 -14.47 1.99
N ALA A 420 -12.10 -13.42 2.40
CA ALA A 420 -12.52 -13.20 3.79
C ALA A 420 -13.50 -14.31 4.27
N ALA A 421 -14.43 -14.73 3.41
CA ALA A 421 -15.34 -15.83 3.73
C ALA A 421 -14.59 -17.17 3.88
N ILE A 422 -13.62 -17.47 3.03
CA ILE A 422 -12.76 -18.65 3.15
C ILE A 422 -11.91 -18.56 4.43
N ALA A 423 -11.35 -17.39 4.74
CA ALA A 423 -10.53 -17.16 5.92
C ALA A 423 -11.30 -17.40 7.24
N GLN A 424 -12.60 -17.14 7.25
CA GLN A 424 -13.46 -17.44 8.40
C GLN A 424 -13.54 -18.95 8.68
N LEU A 425 -13.41 -19.79 7.66
CA LEU A 425 -13.40 -21.25 7.80
C LEU A 425 -11.99 -21.75 8.13
N SER A 426 -10.97 -21.27 7.42
CA SER A 426 -9.58 -21.67 7.63
C SER A 426 -8.60 -20.67 7.04
N LEU A 427 -7.65 -20.18 7.87
CA LEU A 427 -6.54 -19.35 7.40
C LEU A 427 -5.59 -20.12 6.47
N ILE A 428 -5.42 -21.42 6.67
CA ILE A 428 -4.60 -22.28 5.81
C ILE A 428 -5.25 -22.39 4.42
N ALA A 429 -6.57 -22.62 4.38
CA ALA A 429 -7.31 -22.79 3.13
C ALA A 429 -7.24 -21.54 2.25
N ILE A 430 -7.35 -20.35 2.81
CA ILE A 430 -7.25 -19.10 2.01
C ILE A 430 -5.84 -18.90 1.46
N VAL A 431 -4.78 -19.18 2.22
CA VAL A 431 -3.40 -19.10 1.76
C VAL A 431 -3.13 -20.12 0.66
N ALA A 432 -3.64 -21.35 0.79
CA ALA A 432 -3.57 -22.38 -0.26
C ALA A 432 -4.34 -21.96 -1.53
N THR A 433 -5.48 -21.30 -1.38
CA THR A 433 -6.24 -20.75 -2.51
C THR A 433 -5.42 -19.69 -3.25
N PHE A 434 -4.72 -18.79 -2.55
CA PHE A 434 -3.83 -17.83 -3.20
C PHE A 434 -2.62 -18.50 -3.87
N ALA A 435 -2.09 -19.59 -3.31
CA ALA A 435 -1.06 -20.38 -3.96
C ALA A 435 -1.55 -20.92 -5.31
N LEU A 436 -2.75 -21.50 -5.36
CA LEU A 436 -3.35 -22.03 -6.59
C LEU A 436 -3.61 -20.92 -7.63
N LEU A 437 -4.23 -19.80 -7.22
CA LEU A 437 -4.52 -18.68 -8.12
C LEU A 437 -3.25 -18.09 -8.73
N THR A 438 -2.20 -17.93 -7.92
CA THR A 438 -0.92 -17.39 -8.41
C THR A 438 -0.13 -18.40 -9.23
N ALA A 439 -0.27 -19.69 -9.00
CA ALA A 439 0.27 -20.75 -9.87
C ALA A 439 -0.39 -20.72 -11.27
N VAL A 440 -1.72 -20.57 -11.32
CA VAL A 440 -2.45 -20.37 -12.58
C VAL A 440 -2.00 -19.08 -13.26
N ALA A 441 -1.78 -18.01 -12.50
CA ALA A 441 -1.25 -16.75 -13.04
C ALA A 441 0.14 -16.93 -13.65
N ALA A 442 1.03 -17.69 -12.99
CA ALA A 442 2.36 -18.00 -13.52
C ALA A 442 2.27 -18.74 -14.84
N TRP A 443 1.42 -19.76 -14.94
CA TRP A 443 1.21 -20.49 -16.19
C TRP A 443 0.64 -19.60 -17.31
N LEU A 444 -0.40 -18.81 -17.01
CA LEU A 444 -0.99 -17.89 -17.98
C LEU A 444 -0.04 -16.77 -18.40
N SER A 445 0.85 -16.32 -17.53
CA SER A 445 1.82 -15.27 -17.85
C SER A 445 2.80 -15.65 -18.96
N LEU A 446 3.06 -16.97 -19.15
CA LEU A 446 3.86 -17.49 -20.26
C LEU A 446 3.20 -17.27 -21.64
N ARG A 447 1.89 -17.06 -21.67
CA ARG A 447 1.12 -16.81 -22.89
C ARG A 447 0.94 -15.34 -23.20
N LEU A 448 1.44 -14.44 -22.34
CA LEU A 448 1.42 -13.01 -22.60
C LEU A 448 2.34 -12.68 -23.80
N PRO A 449 1.97 -11.74 -24.69
CA PRO A 449 2.86 -11.27 -25.75
C PRO A 449 4.21 -10.79 -25.21
N GLN A 450 5.27 -10.95 -25.99
CA GLN A 450 6.54 -10.30 -25.71
C GLN A 450 6.41 -8.81 -26.06
N THR A 451 6.76 -7.94 -25.13
CA THR A 451 6.72 -6.47 -25.28
C THR A 451 8.13 -5.92 -25.29
#